data_1d6c3c4d335663ad6d856f7af3fec4d0
#
_entry.id   1d6c3c4d335663ad6d856f7af3fec4d0
#
_cell.length_a   1.000
_cell.length_b   1.000
_cell.length_c   1.000
_cell.angle_alpha   90.00
_cell.angle_beta   90.00
_cell.angle_gamma   90.00
#
_symmetry.space_group_name_H-M   'P 1'
#
loop_
_entity.id
_entity.type
_entity.pdbx_description
1 polymer ?
#
loop_
_entity_poly.entity_id
_entity_poly.type
_entity_poly.pdbx_seq_one_letter_code
_entity_poly.pdbx_strand_id
1 'polypeptide(L)'
;MKRLTIYGLSLLLSILIPGIKKSFAQTMFDPFQLKVEAIPMNGMPAIHSFSWAKWENKWLLIGGRTNGLHGFQPPFAFPTANQNTNIYVIDPDSGMVWSISATTLPQQTREHITSSNQQFSQKDSFLYITGGYGYESNQNMLLTFPAITRVNVPEVITAIIQQQPLYGFFSTNIDERMAVTGGHMVNLNSTFYLVMGHRFDGRYNPHNGPSFTQTYTESIQSFIIDDSSGLPVIHQ
;
A
#
# COMPACT_ATOMS: atom_id res chain seq x y z
N MET A 1 -20.92 -15.15 -67.04
CA MET A 1 -20.86 -13.64 -66.90
C MET A 1 -21.33 -13.15 -65.57
N LYS A 2 -20.87 -13.67 -64.43
CA LYS A 2 -21.28 -13.16 -63.07
C LYS A 2 -20.12 -13.03 -62.09
N ARG A 3 -18.85 -13.13 -62.54
CA ARG A 3 -17.68 -12.99 -61.64
C ARG A 3 -16.87 -11.69 -61.78
N LEU A 4 -17.23 -10.82 -62.74
CA LEU A 4 -16.47 -9.57 -62.95
C LEU A 4 -16.98 -8.37 -62.17
N THR A 5 -18.18 -8.46 -61.58
CA THR A 5 -18.82 -7.33 -60.90
C THR A 5 -18.37 -7.18 -59.42
N ILE A 6 -17.82 -8.21 -58.82
CA ILE A 6 -17.43 -8.17 -57.39
C ILE A 6 -16.06 -7.52 -57.19
N TYR A 7 -15.15 -7.63 -58.15
CA TYR A 7 -13.82 -7.00 -58.04
C TYR A 7 -13.82 -5.50 -58.29
N GLY A 8 -14.79 -5.03 -59.09
CA GLY A 8 -14.95 -3.58 -59.34
C GLY A 8 -15.45 -2.80 -58.14
N LEU A 9 -16.30 -3.42 -57.30
CA LEU A 9 -16.85 -2.78 -56.12
C LEU A 9 -15.85 -2.70 -54.95
N SER A 10 -14.96 -3.68 -54.87
CA SER A 10 -13.90 -3.72 -53.86
C SER A 10 -12.81 -2.69 -54.12
N LEU A 11 -12.56 -2.38 -55.40
CA LEU A 11 -11.57 -1.35 -55.79
C LEU A 11 -12.10 0.07 -55.63
N LEU A 12 -13.42 0.27 -55.83
CA LEU A 12 -14.05 1.59 -55.65
C LEU A 12 -14.17 1.99 -54.17
N LEU A 13 -14.32 1.00 -53.27
CA LEU A 13 -14.41 1.28 -51.83
C LEU A 13 -13.07 1.69 -51.24
N SER A 14 -11.96 1.27 -51.82
CA SER A 14 -10.61 1.66 -51.36
C SER A 14 -10.18 3.06 -51.83
N ILE A 15 -10.88 3.65 -52.81
CA ILE A 15 -10.57 4.98 -53.34
C ILE A 15 -11.43 6.07 -52.66
N LEU A 16 -12.52 5.70 -52.00
CA LEU A 16 -13.50 6.62 -51.42
C LEU A 16 -13.29 6.93 -49.91
N ILE A 17 -12.18 6.50 -49.33
CA ILE A 17 -11.82 6.91 -47.96
C ILE A 17 -10.49 7.70 -47.98
N PRO A 18 -10.49 8.95 -48.46
CA PRO A 18 -9.35 9.83 -48.23
C PRO A 18 -9.45 10.34 -46.79
N GLY A 19 -8.78 9.70 -45.88
CA GLY A 19 -8.71 10.28 -44.52
C GLY A 19 -8.49 9.32 -43.36
N ILE A 20 -8.20 8.05 -43.58
CA ILE A 20 -7.59 7.26 -42.51
C ILE A 20 -6.16 7.76 -42.37
N LYS A 21 -6.02 8.82 -41.57
CA LYS A 21 -4.71 9.14 -40.99
C LYS A 21 -4.27 7.88 -40.29
N LYS A 22 -3.27 7.17 -40.84
CA LYS A 22 -2.53 6.19 -40.06
C LYS A 22 -2.09 6.92 -38.83
N SER A 23 -2.72 6.64 -37.70
CA SER A 23 -2.18 6.99 -36.40
C SER A 23 -0.85 6.26 -36.34
N PHE A 24 0.22 6.92 -36.68
CA PHE A 24 1.53 6.45 -36.28
C PHE A 24 1.48 6.54 -34.77
N ALA A 25 1.30 5.40 -34.11
CA ALA A 25 1.74 5.28 -32.74
C ALA A 25 3.18 5.77 -32.77
N GLN A 26 3.39 6.95 -32.23
CA GLN A 26 4.71 7.51 -32.06
C GLN A 26 5.43 6.44 -31.24
N THR A 27 6.39 5.73 -31.84
CA THR A 27 7.28 4.87 -31.08
C THR A 27 7.96 5.82 -30.12
N MET A 28 7.44 5.84 -28.88
CA MET A 28 8.17 6.48 -27.80
C MET A 28 9.54 5.81 -27.82
N PHE A 29 10.55 6.60 -28.07
CA PHE A 29 11.92 6.17 -27.93
C PHE A 29 12.06 5.75 -26.48
N ASP A 30 12.21 4.46 -26.20
CA ASP A 30 12.52 3.98 -24.87
C ASP A 30 13.96 4.42 -24.57
N PRO A 31 14.15 5.52 -23.81
CA PRO A 31 15.50 6.07 -23.56
C PRO A 31 16.30 5.19 -22.60
N PHE A 32 15.71 4.12 -22.09
CA PHE A 32 16.37 3.20 -21.16
C PHE A 32 15.88 1.77 -21.38
N GLN A 33 16.72 0.83 -20.99
CA GLN A 33 16.36 -0.59 -20.86
C GLN A 33 16.17 -0.91 -19.38
N LEU A 34 15.02 -1.54 -19.04
CA LEU A 34 14.79 -2.07 -17.71
C LEU A 34 15.27 -3.53 -17.66
N LYS A 35 16.25 -3.80 -16.79
CA LYS A 35 16.68 -5.16 -16.45
C LYS A 35 16.19 -5.48 -15.04
N VAL A 36 15.43 -6.55 -14.90
CA VAL A 36 14.95 -7.04 -13.61
C VAL A 36 15.71 -8.30 -13.26
N GLU A 37 16.33 -8.31 -12.10
CA GLU A 37 17.04 -9.46 -11.56
C GLU A 37 16.48 -9.84 -10.19
N ALA A 38 16.29 -11.13 -9.96
CA ALA A 38 15.94 -11.64 -8.64
C ALA A 38 17.19 -11.70 -7.76
N ILE A 39 17.15 -11.07 -6.61
CA ILE A 39 18.21 -11.15 -5.60
C ILE A 39 17.73 -12.11 -4.50
N PRO A 40 18.24 -13.34 -4.44
CA PRO A 40 17.89 -14.25 -3.36
C PRO A 40 18.49 -13.77 -2.04
N MET A 41 17.66 -13.69 -1.02
CA MET A 41 18.05 -13.28 0.33
C MET A 41 17.55 -14.27 1.35
N ASN A 42 18.43 -14.78 2.22
CA ASN A 42 18.04 -15.67 3.30
C ASN A 42 17.26 -14.91 4.37
N GLY A 43 16.13 -15.46 4.81
CA GLY A 43 15.28 -14.83 5.82
C GLY A 43 14.37 -13.73 5.31
N MET A 44 14.32 -13.50 3.99
CA MET A 44 13.38 -12.56 3.38
C MET A 44 11.94 -12.93 3.74
N PRO A 45 11.14 -12.02 4.32
CA PRO A 45 9.78 -12.34 4.70
C PRO A 45 8.88 -12.52 3.48
N ALA A 46 8.06 -13.56 3.48
CA ALA A 46 7.00 -13.75 2.48
C ALA A 46 5.76 -12.95 2.87
N ILE A 47 5.80 -11.64 2.69
CA ILE A 47 4.72 -10.71 3.03
C ILE A 47 4.28 -9.89 1.82
N HIS A 48 3.03 -9.43 1.85
CA HIS A 48 2.47 -8.52 0.85
C HIS A 48 1.61 -7.43 1.52
N SER A 49 1.25 -6.38 0.79
CA SER A 49 0.40 -5.29 1.28
C SER A 49 0.95 -4.58 2.53
N PHE A 50 2.26 -4.47 2.60
CA PHE A 50 3.02 -3.83 3.68
C PHE A 50 3.35 -2.37 3.34
N SER A 51 3.63 -1.58 4.37
CA SER A 51 4.25 -0.25 4.27
C SER A 51 5.78 -0.38 4.32
N TRP A 52 6.47 0.51 3.63
CA TRP A 52 7.93 0.49 3.63
C TRP A 52 8.54 1.89 3.68
N ALA A 53 9.77 1.95 4.17
CA ALA A 53 10.61 3.13 4.15
C ALA A 53 12.05 2.74 3.85
N LYS A 54 12.86 3.72 3.47
CA LYS A 54 14.28 3.53 3.22
C LYS A 54 15.08 4.56 4.02
N TRP A 55 16.16 4.10 4.65
CA TRP A 55 17.15 4.98 5.27
C TRP A 55 18.54 4.45 4.93
N GLU A 56 19.36 5.31 4.33
CA GLU A 56 20.62 4.90 3.71
C GLU A 56 20.38 3.75 2.70
N ASN A 57 21.07 2.60 2.86
CA ASN A 57 20.89 1.41 2.02
C ASN A 57 19.90 0.39 2.62
N LYS A 58 19.27 0.68 3.76
CA LYS A 58 18.38 -0.26 4.47
C LYS A 58 16.92 0.03 4.21
N TRP A 59 16.14 -1.03 4.11
CA TRP A 59 14.70 -0.97 3.92
C TRP A 59 14.00 -1.43 5.19
N LEU A 60 13.01 -0.67 5.63
CA LEU A 60 12.12 -0.98 6.75
C LEU A 60 10.79 -1.43 6.18
N LEU A 61 10.28 -2.61 6.58
CA LEU A 61 8.99 -3.15 6.16
C LEU A 61 8.09 -3.33 7.39
N ILE A 62 6.86 -2.84 7.30
CA ILE A 62 5.90 -2.80 8.43
C ILE A 62 4.53 -3.25 7.92
N GLY A 63 3.86 -4.13 8.69
CA GLY A 63 2.50 -4.57 8.41
C GLY A 63 2.38 -5.58 7.28
N GLY A 64 1.19 -5.65 6.69
CA GLY A 64 0.90 -6.60 5.62
C GLY A 64 0.49 -7.99 6.12
N ARG A 65 0.57 -8.97 5.24
CA ARG A 65 0.08 -10.33 5.48
C ARG A 65 1.05 -11.38 4.99
N THR A 66 0.98 -12.57 5.61
CA THR A 66 1.86 -13.73 5.33
C THR A 66 1.20 -14.83 4.49
N ASN A 67 -0.11 -14.73 4.21
CA ASN A 67 -0.82 -15.66 3.32
C ASN A 67 -0.92 -15.01 1.91
N GLY A 68 -0.78 -15.68 0.85
CA GLY A 68 -0.95 -15.17 -0.51
C GLY A 68 -2.29 -14.44 -0.74
N LEU A 69 -2.96 -14.62 -1.85
CA LEU A 69 -4.31 -14.07 -2.06
C LEU A 69 -5.26 -14.63 -0.99
N HIS A 70 -6.02 -13.72 -0.35
CA HIS A 70 -7.02 -14.13 0.64
C HIS A 70 -8.18 -14.88 -0.02
N GLY A 71 -8.82 -15.79 0.73
CA GLY A 71 -10.06 -16.42 0.29
C GLY A 71 -11.22 -15.43 0.25
N PHE A 72 -12.29 -15.80 -0.46
CA PHE A 72 -13.48 -14.95 -0.63
C PHE A 72 -14.52 -15.14 0.50
N GLN A 73 -14.34 -16.15 1.35
CA GLN A 73 -15.30 -16.49 2.39
C GLN A 73 -14.60 -16.74 3.73
N PRO A 74 -15.23 -16.43 4.87
CA PRO A 74 -14.77 -16.90 6.17
C PRO A 74 -14.68 -18.44 6.21
N PRO A 75 -13.70 -19.03 6.91
CA PRO A 75 -12.66 -18.36 7.72
C PRO A 75 -11.44 -17.87 6.92
N PHE A 76 -11.39 -18.08 5.61
CA PHE A 76 -10.22 -17.82 4.76
C PHE A 76 -10.12 -16.36 4.29
N ALA A 77 -11.21 -15.57 4.43
CA ALA A 77 -11.18 -14.14 4.14
C ALA A 77 -10.51 -13.38 5.28
N PHE A 78 -9.34 -12.85 5.04
CA PHE A 78 -8.54 -12.04 5.98
C PHE A 78 -8.40 -12.65 7.40
N PRO A 79 -7.96 -13.93 7.53
CA PRO A 79 -7.79 -14.52 8.85
C PRO A 79 -6.72 -13.75 9.64
N THR A 80 -7.01 -13.46 10.90
CA THR A 80 -6.11 -12.68 11.78
C THR A 80 -4.77 -13.41 12.03
N ALA A 81 -4.76 -14.74 11.99
CA ALA A 81 -3.55 -15.54 12.13
C ALA A 81 -2.50 -15.30 11.03
N ASN A 82 -2.89 -14.72 9.90
CA ASN A 82 -1.98 -14.38 8.80
C ASN A 82 -1.61 -12.89 8.75
N GLN A 83 -1.98 -12.12 9.74
CA GLN A 83 -1.51 -10.76 9.90
C GLN A 83 -0.02 -10.78 10.24
N ASN A 84 0.78 -9.99 9.53
CA ASN A 84 2.20 -9.87 9.86
C ASN A 84 2.38 -9.05 11.15
N THR A 85 2.94 -9.68 12.17
CA THR A 85 3.20 -9.06 13.48
C THR A 85 4.65 -8.68 13.70
N ASN A 86 5.52 -8.89 12.70
CA ASN A 86 6.92 -8.51 12.76
C ASN A 86 7.20 -7.26 11.93
N ILE A 87 8.20 -6.52 12.35
CA ILE A 87 8.81 -5.41 11.61
C ILE A 87 10.17 -5.89 11.14
N TYR A 88 10.49 -5.67 9.85
CA TYR A 88 11.71 -6.18 9.24
C TYR A 88 12.61 -5.03 8.78
N VAL A 89 13.89 -5.25 8.91
CA VAL A 89 14.94 -4.45 8.25
C VAL A 89 15.66 -5.34 7.26
N ILE A 90 15.85 -4.85 6.05
CA ILE A 90 16.53 -5.54 4.96
C ILE A 90 17.69 -4.67 4.49
N ASP A 91 18.86 -5.27 4.40
CA ASP A 91 20.03 -4.69 3.76
C ASP A 91 20.30 -5.46 2.45
N PRO A 92 19.91 -4.92 1.29
CA PRO A 92 20.09 -5.62 0.02
C PRO A 92 21.57 -5.76 -0.39
N ASP A 93 22.46 -4.91 0.11
CA ASP A 93 23.88 -4.95 -0.25
C ASP A 93 24.61 -6.09 0.46
N SER A 94 24.28 -6.33 1.73
CA SER A 94 24.85 -7.43 2.52
C SER A 94 24.03 -8.72 2.48
N GLY A 95 22.78 -8.66 2.01
CA GLY A 95 21.82 -9.77 2.06
C GLY A 95 21.32 -10.08 3.47
N MET A 96 21.50 -9.18 4.43
CA MET A 96 21.08 -9.36 5.81
C MET A 96 19.64 -8.96 6.02
N VAL A 97 18.93 -9.74 6.84
CA VAL A 97 17.55 -9.49 7.28
C VAL A 97 17.49 -9.58 8.79
N TRP A 98 16.93 -8.55 9.43
CA TRP A 98 16.64 -8.49 10.86
C TRP A 98 15.15 -8.33 11.07
N SER A 99 14.66 -8.80 12.20
CA SER A 99 13.26 -8.57 12.56
C SER A 99 13.07 -8.46 14.07
N ILE A 100 11.99 -7.79 14.45
CA ILE A 100 11.50 -7.71 15.83
C ILE A 100 9.99 -7.77 15.83
N SER A 101 9.41 -8.34 16.89
CA SER A 101 7.95 -8.39 17.04
C SER A 101 7.39 -7.02 17.43
N ALA A 102 6.29 -6.62 16.80
CA ALA A 102 5.53 -5.42 17.16
C ALA A 102 4.74 -5.57 18.47
N THR A 103 4.74 -6.76 19.11
CA THR A 103 3.94 -7.04 20.31
C THR A 103 4.29 -6.18 21.53
N THR A 104 5.48 -5.60 21.55
CA THR A 104 5.92 -4.70 22.63
C THR A 104 5.38 -3.27 22.51
N LEU A 105 4.81 -2.92 21.35
CA LEU A 105 4.21 -1.60 21.12
C LEU A 105 2.84 -1.48 21.79
N PRO A 106 2.41 -0.25 22.16
CA PRO A 106 1.06 -0.01 22.64
C PRO A 106 0.02 -0.59 21.68
N GLN A 107 -1.07 -1.14 22.22
CA GLN A 107 -2.09 -1.86 21.47
C GLN A 107 -2.58 -1.08 20.24
N GLN A 108 -2.98 0.17 20.41
CA GLN A 108 -3.47 1.02 19.33
C GLN A 108 -2.47 1.15 18.18
N THR A 109 -1.21 1.41 18.49
CA THR A 109 -0.13 1.51 17.50
C THR A 109 0.10 0.15 16.83
N ARG A 110 0.22 -0.89 17.62
CA ARG A 110 0.47 -2.25 17.13
C ARG A 110 -0.61 -2.70 16.16
N GLU A 111 -1.88 -2.60 16.51
CA GLU A 111 -2.99 -3.02 15.66
C GLU A 111 -3.05 -2.22 14.36
N HIS A 112 -2.84 -0.92 14.43
CA HIS A 112 -2.79 -0.08 13.24
C HIS A 112 -1.64 -0.49 12.30
N ILE A 113 -0.40 -0.53 12.80
CA ILE A 113 0.76 -0.79 11.93
C ILE A 113 0.86 -2.23 11.44
N THR A 114 0.21 -3.19 12.07
CA THR A 114 0.14 -4.59 11.60
C THR A 114 -1.02 -4.83 10.65
N SER A 115 -1.83 -3.85 10.35
CA SER A 115 -2.88 -3.93 9.32
C SER A 115 -2.30 -4.10 7.90
N SER A 116 -3.14 -4.34 6.93
CA SER A 116 -2.76 -4.50 5.53
C SER A 116 -3.38 -3.43 4.63
N ASN A 117 -2.82 -3.24 3.44
CA ASN A 117 -3.28 -2.24 2.47
C ASN A 117 -3.32 -0.81 3.06
N GLN A 118 -2.34 -0.50 3.89
CA GLN A 118 -2.12 0.82 4.45
C GLN A 118 -1.69 1.80 3.33
N GLN A 119 -1.95 3.09 3.52
CA GLN A 119 -1.37 4.15 2.71
C GLN A 119 -0.20 4.73 3.49
N PHE A 120 0.91 4.95 2.82
CA PHE A 120 2.11 5.44 3.47
C PHE A 120 2.93 6.35 2.57
N SER A 121 3.66 7.25 3.20
CA SER A 121 4.63 8.10 2.52
C SER A 121 5.75 8.45 3.48
N GLN A 122 6.98 8.36 3.00
CA GLN A 122 8.14 8.81 3.75
C GLN A 122 8.43 10.28 3.41
N LYS A 123 8.65 11.09 4.46
CA LYS A 123 9.18 12.44 4.36
C LYS A 123 10.37 12.55 5.29
N ASP A 124 11.53 12.83 4.72
CA ASP A 124 12.81 12.90 5.45
C ASP A 124 13.07 11.59 6.25
N SER A 125 13.27 11.70 7.55
CA SER A 125 13.50 10.56 8.46
C SER A 125 12.24 9.91 9.00
N PHE A 126 11.05 10.39 8.61
CA PHE A 126 9.78 9.88 9.13
C PHE A 126 8.95 9.18 8.06
N LEU A 127 8.45 8.00 8.40
CA LEU A 127 7.40 7.33 7.65
C LEU A 127 6.06 7.62 8.32
N TYR A 128 5.10 8.08 7.51
CA TYR A 128 3.72 8.26 7.94
C TYR A 128 2.87 7.16 7.32
N ILE A 129 2.13 6.45 8.17
CA ILE A 129 1.25 5.35 7.78
C ILE A 129 -0.17 5.74 8.16
N THR A 130 -1.12 5.61 7.23
CA THR A 130 -2.53 5.91 7.47
C THR A 130 -3.42 4.74 7.08
N GLY A 131 -4.55 4.61 7.75
CA GLY A 131 -5.59 3.67 7.38
C GLY A 131 -5.16 2.21 7.43
N GLY A 132 -5.49 1.46 6.38
CA GLY A 132 -5.27 0.03 6.35
C GLY A 132 -6.39 -0.78 7.00
N TYR A 133 -6.51 -2.05 6.62
CA TYR A 133 -7.55 -2.96 7.07
C TYR A 133 -6.98 -4.06 7.96
N GLY A 134 -7.54 -4.20 9.14
CA GLY A 134 -7.07 -5.17 10.13
C GLY A 134 -8.06 -5.39 11.27
N TYR A 135 -7.68 -6.24 12.21
CA TYR A 135 -8.48 -6.56 13.39
C TYR A 135 -8.24 -5.54 14.50
N GLU A 136 -9.33 -4.97 15.01
CA GLU A 136 -9.34 -4.07 16.16
C GLU A 136 -9.98 -4.81 17.35
N SER A 137 -9.19 -5.01 18.41
CA SER A 137 -9.58 -5.93 19.48
C SER A 137 -10.62 -5.37 20.45
N ASN A 138 -10.68 -4.02 20.65
CA ASN A 138 -11.67 -3.44 21.55
C ASN A 138 -13.10 -3.54 20.98
N GLN A 139 -13.23 -3.44 19.66
CA GLN A 139 -14.50 -3.60 18.96
C GLN A 139 -14.74 -5.05 18.52
N ASN A 140 -13.73 -5.92 18.66
CA ASN A 140 -13.78 -7.33 18.23
C ASN A 140 -14.19 -7.48 16.76
N MET A 141 -13.68 -6.61 15.87
CA MET A 141 -14.04 -6.62 14.46
C MET A 141 -12.86 -6.28 13.54
N LEU A 142 -13.01 -6.65 12.29
CA LEU A 142 -12.15 -6.18 11.21
C LEU A 142 -12.68 -4.82 10.72
N LEU A 143 -11.81 -3.84 10.60
CA LEU A 143 -12.17 -2.50 10.15
C LEU A 143 -11.01 -1.80 9.44
N THR A 144 -11.33 -0.70 8.77
CA THR A 144 -10.35 0.26 8.27
C THR A 144 -9.97 1.20 9.40
N PHE A 145 -8.69 1.20 9.78
CA PHE A 145 -8.22 2.00 10.92
C PHE A 145 -8.35 3.52 10.65
N PRO A 146 -9.03 4.27 11.53
CA PRO A 146 -9.08 5.73 11.47
C PRO A 146 -7.85 6.31 12.16
N ALA A 147 -6.66 6.02 11.64
CA ALA A 147 -5.44 6.35 12.35
C ALA A 147 -4.33 6.83 11.41
N ILE A 148 -3.44 7.64 11.98
CA ILE A 148 -2.15 7.97 11.40
C ILE A 148 -1.06 7.62 12.39
N THR A 149 -0.02 6.91 11.93
CA THR A 149 1.18 6.60 12.73
C THR A 149 2.40 7.22 12.06
N ARG A 150 3.16 7.98 12.86
CA ARG A 150 4.50 8.47 12.53
C ARG A 150 5.54 7.48 13.07
N VAL A 151 6.51 7.14 12.23
CA VAL A 151 7.60 6.20 12.54
C VAL A 151 8.94 6.91 12.32
N ASN A 152 9.80 6.94 13.32
CA ASN A 152 11.18 7.43 13.19
C ASN A 152 12.04 6.34 12.54
N VAL A 153 12.23 6.42 11.24
CA VAL A 153 12.84 5.36 10.42
C VAL A 153 14.26 5.00 10.84
N PRO A 154 15.21 5.94 10.99
CA PRO A 154 16.58 5.63 11.42
C PRO A 154 16.65 4.96 12.79
N GLU A 155 15.85 5.45 13.77
CA GLU A 155 15.84 4.88 15.11
C GLU A 155 15.24 3.47 15.15
N VAL A 156 14.15 3.23 14.40
CA VAL A 156 13.55 1.90 14.28
C VAL A 156 14.51 0.92 13.62
N ILE A 157 15.17 1.32 12.53
CA ILE A 157 16.18 0.48 11.85
C ILE A 157 17.32 0.12 12.82
N THR A 158 17.84 1.11 13.53
CA THR A 158 18.94 0.91 14.50
C THR A 158 18.50 -0.03 15.62
N ALA A 159 17.32 0.19 16.20
CA ALA A 159 16.79 -0.63 17.28
C ALA A 159 16.58 -2.09 16.84
N ILE A 160 16.05 -2.33 15.63
CA ILE A 160 15.84 -3.68 15.12
C ILE A 160 17.19 -4.40 14.91
N ILE A 161 18.17 -3.75 14.32
CA ILE A 161 19.50 -4.34 14.11
C ILE A 161 20.16 -4.68 15.44
N GLN A 162 20.01 -3.83 16.44
CA GLN A 162 20.58 -4.02 17.79
C GLN A 162 19.70 -4.86 18.71
N GLN A 163 18.54 -5.35 18.25
CA GLN A 163 17.55 -6.09 19.07
C GLN A 163 17.11 -5.31 20.32
N GLN A 164 16.95 -3.99 20.18
CA GLN A 164 16.51 -3.10 21.26
C GLN A 164 15.01 -2.84 21.20
N PRO A 165 14.36 -2.47 22.30
CA PRO A 165 12.94 -2.11 22.31
C PRO A 165 12.61 -0.95 21.36
N LEU A 166 11.43 -1.02 20.73
CA LEU A 166 10.94 -0.01 19.80
C LEU A 166 10.25 1.19 20.48
N TYR A 167 10.31 1.26 21.79
CA TYR A 167 9.60 2.26 22.58
C TYR A 167 10.01 3.68 22.21
N GLY A 168 8.99 4.55 21.98
CA GLY A 168 9.19 5.95 21.66
C GLY A 168 9.46 6.30 20.19
N PHE A 169 9.64 5.31 19.33
CA PHE A 169 9.91 5.56 17.89
C PHE A 169 8.64 5.57 17.02
N PHE A 170 7.50 5.27 17.64
CA PHE A 170 6.18 5.28 17.01
C PHE A 170 5.25 6.23 17.77
N SER A 171 4.48 7.03 17.03
CA SER A 171 3.43 7.89 17.58
C SER A 171 2.18 7.75 16.73
N THR A 172 1.05 7.40 17.38
CA THR A 172 -0.22 7.15 16.69
C THR A 172 -1.28 8.13 17.16
N ASN A 173 -1.97 8.75 16.22
CA ASN A 173 -3.14 9.60 16.45
C ASN A 173 -4.36 9.03 15.72
N ILE A 174 -5.56 9.26 16.27
CA ILE A 174 -6.82 8.88 15.65
C ILE A 174 -7.37 10.07 14.86
N ASP A 175 -7.73 9.81 13.62
CA ASP A 175 -8.35 10.78 12.73
C ASP A 175 -9.26 10.03 11.72
N GLU A 176 -10.56 10.21 11.83
CA GLU A 176 -11.55 9.53 10.99
C GLU A 176 -11.36 9.78 9.48
N ARG A 177 -10.74 10.89 9.10
CA ARG A 177 -10.41 11.20 7.71
C ARG A 177 -9.42 10.22 7.11
N MET A 178 -8.62 9.57 7.96
CA MET A 178 -7.60 8.59 7.56
C MET A 178 -8.15 7.16 7.44
N ALA A 179 -9.44 6.94 7.66
CA ALA A 179 -10.08 5.63 7.54
C ALA A 179 -10.22 5.19 6.06
N VAL A 180 -9.08 4.98 5.41
CA VAL A 180 -8.97 4.53 4.00
C VAL A 180 -8.06 3.31 3.93
N THR A 181 -8.40 2.35 3.08
CA THR A 181 -7.58 1.19 2.76
C THR A 181 -7.46 1.01 1.25
N GLY A 182 -6.36 0.46 0.75
CA GLY A 182 -6.14 0.21 -0.68
C GLY A 182 -6.02 1.46 -1.55
N GLY A 183 -5.81 2.63 -0.95
CA GLY A 183 -5.44 3.85 -1.64
C GLY A 183 -3.92 4.01 -1.78
N HIS A 184 -3.50 5.20 -2.12
CA HIS A 184 -2.09 5.56 -2.19
C HIS A 184 -1.85 6.94 -1.58
N MET A 185 -0.76 7.09 -0.82
CA MET A 185 -0.37 8.36 -0.24
C MET A 185 0.97 8.81 -0.80
N VAL A 186 1.04 10.05 -1.25
CA VAL A 186 2.27 10.69 -1.74
C VAL A 186 2.50 12.00 -1.02
N ASN A 187 3.77 12.37 -0.86
CA ASN A 187 4.17 13.67 -0.38
C ASN A 187 4.77 14.49 -1.54
N LEU A 188 4.25 15.69 -1.73
CA LEU A 188 4.79 16.68 -2.65
C LEU A 188 5.10 17.95 -1.86
N ASN A 189 6.36 18.26 -1.68
CA ASN A 189 6.85 19.34 -0.80
C ASN A 189 6.40 19.09 0.65
N SER A 190 5.50 19.90 1.17
CA SER A 190 4.99 19.74 2.54
C SER A 190 3.55 19.21 2.59
N THR A 191 2.93 18.99 1.43
CA THR A 191 1.54 18.53 1.34
C THR A 191 1.50 17.05 1.03
N PHE A 192 0.70 16.32 1.78
CA PHE A 192 0.36 14.91 1.52
C PHE A 192 -0.93 14.85 0.71
N TYR A 193 -0.98 13.91 -0.20
CA TYR A 193 -2.14 13.60 -1.01
C TYR A 193 -2.51 12.13 -0.81
N LEU A 194 -3.73 11.89 -0.37
CA LEU A 194 -4.31 10.56 -0.26
C LEU A 194 -5.31 10.38 -1.41
N VAL A 195 -5.03 9.43 -2.29
CA VAL A 195 -5.78 9.20 -3.51
C VAL A 195 -6.33 7.79 -3.57
N MET A 196 -7.55 7.65 -4.09
CA MET A 196 -8.22 6.37 -4.27
C MET A 196 -8.45 5.63 -2.95
N GLY A 197 -8.82 4.34 -3.05
CA GLY A 197 -9.10 3.49 -1.91
C GLY A 197 -10.56 3.54 -1.47
N HIS A 198 -10.82 2.99 -0.32
CA HIS A 198 -12.16 2.87 0.24
C HIS A 198 -12.09 2.69 1.76
N ARG A 199 -13.18 2.96 2.45
CA ARG A 199 -13.42 2.48 3.81
C ARG A 199 -14.09 1.12 3.73
N PHE A 200 -13.60 0.17 4.51
CA PHE A 200 -14.13 -1.19 4.56
C PHE A 200 -14.21 -1.64 6.03
N ASP A 201 -15.42 -1.83 6.53
CA ASP A 201 -15.65 -2.22 7.92
C ASP A 201 -16.47 -3.51 7.95
N GLY A 202 -16.07 -4.45 8.79
CA GLY A 202 -16.63 -5.79 8.87
C GLY A 202 -15.77 -6.85 8.18
N ARG A 203 -16.22 -8.10 8.21
CA ARG A 203 -15.51 -9.23 7.63
C ARG A 203 -15.91 -9.41 6.17
N TYR A 204 -14.92 -9.48 5.28
CA TYR A 204 -15.16 -9.76 3.86
C TYR A 204 -15.90 -11.10 3.67
N ASN A 205 -17.11 -11.04 3.14
CA ASN A 205 -18.01 -12.18 2.97
C ASN A 205 -19.03 -11.90 1.83
N PRO A 206 -18.59 -11.83 0.57
CA PRO A 206 -19.43 -11.34 -0.54
C PRO A 206 -20.60 -12.25 -0.91
N HIS A 207 -20.61 -13.52 -0.49
CA HIS A 207 -21.64 -14.49 -0.90
C HIS A 207 -22.76 -14.70 0.13
N ASN A 208 -22.57 -14.31 1.40
CA ASN A 208 -23.49 -14.67 2.48
C ASN A 208 -24.20 -13.47 3.13
N GLY A 209 -24.36 -12.39 2.38
CA GLY A 209 -25.07 -11.20 2.87
C GLY A 209 -24.17 -10.18 3.57
N PRO A 210 -24.74 -9.07 4.07
CA PRO A 210 -23.98 -7.91 4.51
C PRO A 210 -23.31 -8.15 5.86
N SER A 211 -22.12 -8.71 5.85
CA SER A 211 -21.23 -8.77 7.02
C SER A 211 -20.16 -7.69 6.98
N PHE A 212 -20.24 -6.77 6.02
CA PHE A 212 -19.32 -5.64 5.86
C PHE A 212 -20.04 -4.45 5.20
N THR A 213 -19.46 -3.27 5.38
CA THR A 213 -19.75 -2.06 4.62
C THR A 213 -18.54 -1.64 3.80
N GLN A 214 -18.75 -1.09 2.62
CA GLN A 214 -17.70 -0.59 1.75
C GLN A 214 -18.13 0.74 1.13
N THR A 215 -17.31 1.77 1.29
CA THR A 215 -17.54 3.09 0.70
C THR A 215 -16.26 3.53 0.01
N TYR A 216 -16.32 3.73 -1.30
CA TYR A 216 -15.19 4.21 -2.09
C TYR A 216 -14.92 5.70 -1.84
N THR A 217 -13.66 6.09 -1.90
CA THR A 217 -13.28 7.51 -1.87
C THR A 217 -13.57 8.14 -3.23
N GLU A 218 -14.26 9.29 -3.23
CA GLU A 218 -14.65 10.02 -4.44
C GLU A 218 -13.80 11.27 -4.67
N SER A 219 -12.85 11.53 -3.79
CA SER A 219 -12.02 12.73 -3.82
C SER A 219 -10.55 12.43 -3.50
N ILE A 220 -9.68 13.32 -3.93
CA ILE A 220 -8.31 13.38 -3.45
C ILE A 220 -8.30 14.23 -2.19
N GLN A 221 -7.83 13.67 -1.10
CA GLN A 221 -7.61 14.41 0.14
C GLN A 221 -6.22 15.01 0.11
N SER A 222 -6.11 16.32 0.38
CA SER A 222 -4.83 17.00 0.55
C SER A 222 -4.73 17.55 1.96
N PHE A 223 -3.57 17.38 2.61
CA PHE A 223 -3.38 17.78 4.00
C PHE A 223 -1.91 18.01 4.33
N ILE A 224 -1.69 18.70 5.45
CA ILE A 224 -0.38 18.88 6.07
C ILE A 224 -0.37 18.06 7.36
N ILE A 225 0.76 17.48 7.69
CA ILE A 225 0.98 16.80 8.98
C ILE A 225 1.83 17.73 9.85
N ASP A 226 1.28 18.15 10.99
CA ASP A 226 2.02 18.78 12.07
C ASP A 226 2.38 17.72 13.12
N ASP A 227 3.65 17.49 13.29
CA ASP A 227 4.21 16.54 14.28
C ASP A 227 5.19 17.20 15.24
N SER A 228 5.14 18.52 15.35
CA SER A 228 6.00 19.33 16.24
C SER A 228 5.88 18.93 17.71
N SER A 229 4.72 18.45 18.14
CA SER A 229 4.48 17.88 19.48
C SER A 229 4.96 16.44 19.65
N GLY A 230 5.45 15.80 18.56
CA GLY A 230 5.76 14.38 18.52
C GLY A 230 4.57 13.49 18.14
N LEU A 231 3.33 14.02 18.12
CA LEU A 231 2.13 13.33 17.72
C LEU A 231 1.69 13.86 16.33
N PRO A 232 1.45 13.01 15.32
CA PRO A 232 1.03 13.50 14.00
C PRO A 232 -0.42 14.01 14.01
N VAL A 233 -0.61 15.28 13.67
CA VAL A 233 -1.92 15.94 13.59
C VAL A 233 -2.17 16.38 12.16
N ILE A 234 -3.35 16.10 11.64
CA ILE A 234 -3.77 16.41 10.27
C ILE A 234 -4.41 17.81 10.21
N HIS A 235 -3.88 18.66 9.34
CA HIS A 235 -4.47 19.95 8.98
C HIS A 235 -4.84 19.96 7.48
N GLN A 236 -6.09 20.30 7.18
CA GLN A 236 -6.62 20.47 5.82
C GLN A 236 -6.78 21.93 5.48
#